data_16f2376ebab3a3ed6b5b480b41a38796
#
_entry.id   16f2376ebab3a3ed6b5b480b41a38796
#
_cell.length_a   1.000
_cell.length_b   1.000
_cell.length_c   1.000
_cell.angle_alpha   90.00
_cell.angle_beta   90.00
_cell.angle_gamma   90.00
#
_symmetry.space_group_name_H-M   'P 1'
#
loop_
_entity.id
_entity.type
_entity.pdbx_description
1 polymer ?
#
loop_
_entity_poly.entity_id
_entity_poly.type
_entity_poly.pdbx_seq_one_letter_code
_entity_poly.pdbx_strand_id
1 'polypeptide(L)'
;MDTREALIESTRELLWERGYVGTSPKAIQQRSGAGQGSMYHHFDGKHDLALAAIQRNAADLVARADADLGGRGGVMERVARYMRRERAALRGCPVGRLTMDPDVMADQELRRPVENAIAAVRDRLSAVLAEGREGGELDPSLDPVAVATALVAVLQGGYVLARASGSADSYTQAVEGALGLLARRGATAEG
;
A
#
# COMPACT_ATOMS: atom_id res chain seq x y z
N MET A 1 26.54 -1.32 -0.76
CA MET A 1 25.32 -0.59 -0.32
C MET A 1 25.81 0.40 0.75
N ASP A 2 25.42 1.66 0.64
CA ASP A 2 25.77 2.68 1.63
C ASP A 2 25.17 2.31 3.00
N THR A 3 25.85 2.62 4.10
CA THR A 3 25.42 2.28 5.47
C THR A 3 24.06 2.90 5.80
N ARG A 4 23.82 4.13 5.35
CA ARG A 4 22.53 4.80 5.52
C ARG A 4 21.41 4.03 4.84
N GLU A 5 21.63 3.57 3.62
CA GLU A 5 20.64 2.78 2.86
C GLU A 5 20.42 1.40 3.50
N ALA A 6 21.46 0.74 3.98
CA ALA A 6 21.35 -0.53 4.71
C ALA A 6 20.50 -0.40 5.98
N LEU A 7 20.64 0.70 6.72
CA LEU A 7 19.82 1.02 7.89
C LEU A 7 18.35 1.24 7.52
N ILE A 8 18.07 2.01 6.46
CA ILE A 8 16.70 2.24 5.98
C ILE A 8 16.04 0.93 5.56
N GLU A 9 16.70 0.14 4.68
CA GLU A 9 16.12 -1.12 4.19
C GLU A 9 15.89 -2.13 5.32
N SER A 10 16.83 -2.26 6.25
CA SER A 10 16.67 -3.11 7.44
C SER A 10 15.49 -2.67 8.31
N THR A 11 15.29 -1.36 8.44
CA THR A 11 14.16 -0.80 9.20
C THR A 11 12.84 -1.03 8.47
N ARG A 12 12.78 -0.86 7.14
CA ARG A 12 11.59 -1.17 6.33
C ARG A 12 11.11 -2.61 6.55
N GLU A 13 12.04 -3.57 6.50
CA GLU A 13 11.74 -4.98 6.72
C GLU A 13 11.25 -5.26 8.15
N LEU A 14 11.90 -4.66 9.17
CA LEU A 14 11.48 -4.83 10.57
C LEU A 14 10.11 -4.21 10.84
N LEU A 15 9.85 -3.01 10.32
CA LEU A 15 8.54 -2.37 10.40
C LEU A 15 7.45 -3.24 9.74
N TRP A 16 7.76 -3.87 8.62
CA TRP A 16 6.82 -4.78 7.95
C TRP A 16 6.60 -6.08 8.73
N GLU A 17 7.64 -6.63 9.36
CA GLU A 17 7.55 -7.87 10.15
C GLU A 17 6.88 -7.66 11.51
N ARG A 18 7.24 -6.60 12.22
CA ARG A 18 6.97 -6.45 13.67
C ARG A 18 6.25 -5.17 14.05
N GLY A 19 6.07 -4.24 13.11
CA GLY A 19 5.59 -2.89 13.38
C GLY A 19 6.65 -2.01 14.05
N TYR A 20 6.27 -0.78 14.37
CA TYR A 20 7.15 0.20 15.00
C TYR A 20 7.41 -0.15 16.47
N VAL A 21 6.37 -0.53 17.22
CA VAL A 21 6.51 -0.96 18.62
C VAL A 21 7.48 -2.13 18.74
N GLY A 22 7.35 -3.13 17.85
CA GLY A 22 8.20 -4.33 17.85
C GLY A 22 9.61 -4.15 17.27
N THR A 23 9.96 -2.96 16.80
CA THR A 23 11.27 -2.65 16.20
C THR A 23 12.15 -1.89 17.19
N SER A 24 13.33 -2.42 17.52
CA SER A 24 14.30 -1.77 18.40
C SER A 24 15.56 -1.32 17.64
N PRO A 25 16.29 -0.28 18.11
CA PRO A 25 17.58 0.11 17.53
C PRO A 25 18.57 -1.05 17.42
N LYS A 26 18.62 -1.90 18.44
CA LYS A 26 19.47 -3.10 18.44
C LYS A 26 19.11 -4.08 17.31
N ALA A 27 17.81 -4.30 17.07
CA ALA A 27 17.36 -5.17 15.98
C ALA A 27 17.72 -4.60 14.60
N ILE A 28 17.62 -3.27 14.45
CA ILE A 28 18.03 -2.59 13.21
C ILE A 28 19.54 -2.74 12.97
N GLN A 29 20.35 -2.49 13.98
CA GLN A 29 21.82 -2.63 13.91
C GLN A 29 22.22 -4.07 13.55
N GLN A 30 21.62 -5.05 14.20
CA GLN A 30 21.87 -6.47 13.92
C GLN A 30 21.51 -6.86 12.48
N ARG A 31 20.38 -6.38 11.96
CA ARG A 31 19.94 -6.71 10.59
C ARG A 31 20.76 -5.98 9.53
N SER A 32 21.09 -4.72 9.76
CA SER A 32 21.86 -3.89 8.81
C SER A 32 23.36 -4.17 8.80
N GLY A 33 23.88 -4.81 9.85
CA GLY A 33 25.32 -4.95 10.08
C GLY A 33 26.00 -3.63 10.48
N ALA A 34 25.25 -2.55 10.73
CA ALA A 34 25.80 -1.26 11.10
C ALA A 34 26.07 -1.18 12.61
N GLY A 35 27.21 -0.61 12.98
CA GLY A 35 27.54 -0.32 14.36
C GLY A 35 26.66 0.80 14.96
N GLN A 36 26.55 0.83 16.29
CA GLN A 36 25.77 1.84 17.00
C GLN A 36 26.18 3.27 16.62
N GLY A 37 27.49 3.56 16.61
CA GLY A 37 28.01 4.88 16.24
C GLY A 37 27.63 5.29 14.83
N SER A 38 27.63 4.34 13.88
CA SER A 38 27.22 4.60 12.49
C SER A 38 25.74 4.92 12.35
N MET A 39 24.88 4.25 13.11
CA MET A 39 23.44 4.56 13.13
C MET A 39 23.19 6.00 13.61
N TYR A 40 23.78 6.39 14.74
CA TYR A 40 23.61 7.73 15.31
C TYR A 40 24.37 8.83 14.54
N HIS A 41 25.29 8.47 13.65
CA HIS A 41 25.88 9.41 12.71
C HIS A 41 24.90 9.83 11.61
N HIS A 42 23.97 8.93 11.21
CA HIS A 42 23.05 9.16 10.11
C HIS A 42 21.63 9.55 10.54
N PHE A 43 21.23 9.18 11.76
CA PHE A 43 19.87 9.35 12.27
C PHE A 43 19.88 9.70 13.76
N ASP A 44 19.00 10.63 14.16
CA ASP A 44 18.87 11.07 15.56
C ASP A 44 18.26 10.00 16.48
N GLY A 45 17.91 8.85 15.95
CA GLY A 45 17.41 7.71 16.70
C GLY A 45 16.44 6.85 15.92
N LYS A 46 15.70 6.00 16.65
CA LYS A 46 14.72 5.08 16.07
C LYS A 46 13.61 5.82 15.33
N HIS A 47 13.14 6.94 15.87
CA HIS A 47 12.05 7.71 15.30
C HIS A 47 12.41 8.25 13.91
N ASP A 48 13.52 8.95 13.78
CA ASP A 48 14.00 9.54 12.53
C ASP A 48 14.25 8.45 11.46
N LEU A 49 14.88 7.36 11.85
CA LEU A 49 15.13 6.23 10.96
C LEU A 49 13.83 5.53 10.53
N ALA A 50 12.86 5.39 11.44
CA ALA A 50 11.55 4.84 11.10
C ALA A 50 10.76 5.77 10.17
N LEU A 51 10.82 7.07 10.39
CA LEU A 51 10.22 8.06 9.50
C LEU A 51 10.77 7.94 8.07
N ALA A 52 12.10 7.86 7.92
CA ALA A 52 12.74 7.66 6.63
C ALA A 52 12.30 6.35 5.94
N ALA A 53 12.20 5.27 6.71
CA ALA A 53 11.74 3.96 6.21
C ALA A 53 10.25 3.98 5.79
N ILE A 54 9.38 4.62 6.57
CA ILE A 54 7.96 4.78 6.27
C ILE A 54 7.76 5.64 5.01
N GLN A 55 8.50 6.74 4.90
CA GLN A 55 8.46 7.61 3.71
C GLN A 55 8.88 6.85 2.44
N ARG A 56 9.90 5.99 2.52
CA ARG A 56 10.33 5.15 1.40
C ARG A 56 9.24 4.12 1.02
N ASN A 57 8.64 3.44 1.99
CA ASN A 57 7.52 2.52 1.75
C ASN A 57 6.33 3.23 1.12
N ALA A 58 6.01 4.43 1.59
CA ALA A 58 4.94 5.28 1.07
C ALA A 58 5.21 5.68 -0.39
N ALA A 59 6.43 6.15 -0.69
CA ALA A 59 6.84 6.52 -2.04
C ALA A 59 6.79 5.32 -3.00
N ASP A 60 7.29 4.15 -2.60
CA ASP A 60 7.23 2.93 -3.40
C ASP A 60 5.79 2.49 -3.68
N LEU A 61 4.89 2.59 -2.70
CA LEU A 61 3.47 2.25 -2.87
C LEU A 61 2.82 3.15 -3.94
N VAL A 62 3.06 4.46 -3.85
CA VAL A 62 2.51 5.45 -4.78
C VAL A 62 3.10 5.27 -6.17
N ALA A 63 4.42 5.13 -6.30
CA ALA A 63 5.08 4.93 -7.60
C ALA A 63 4.58 3.67 -8.33
N ARG A 64 4.33 2.60 -7.59
CA ARG A 64 3.73 1.37 -8.17
C ARG A 64 2.29 1.57 -8.61
N ALA A 65 1.51 2.36 -7.88
CA ALA A 65 0.16 2.71 -8.31
C ALA A 65 0.18 3.58 -9.58
N ASP A 66 1.09 4.56 -9.66
CA ASP A 66 1.28 5.39 -10.84
C ASP A 66 1.64 4.56 -12.07
N ALA A 67 2.55 3.59 -11.93
CA ALA A 67 2.97 2.72 -13.03
C ALA A 67 1.81 1.87 -13.58
N ASP A 68 0.97 1.29 -12.71
CA ASP A 68 -0.13 0.42 -13.16
C ASP A 68 -1.32 1.22 -13.67
N LEU A 69 -1.70 2.28 -12.96
CA LEU A 69 -2.88 3.08 -13.25
C LEU A 69 -2.64 4.10 -14.38
N GLY A 70 -1.42 4.60 -14.52
CA GLY A 70 -1.02 5.54 -15.58
C GLY A 70 -0.68 4.88 -16.92
N GLY A 71 -0.65 3.54 -17.01
CA GLY A 71 -0.28 2.79 -18.20
C GLY A 71 -1.29 2.89 -19.34
N ARG A 72 -0.94 2.31 -20.51
CA ARG A 72 -1.84 2.17 -21.66
C ARG A 72 -2.95 1.16 -21.36
N GLY A 73 -4.07 1.28 -22.08
CA GLY A 73 -5.24 0.39 -22.00
C GLY A 73 -6.47 1.10 -21.48
N GLY A 74 -7.65 0.45 -21.61
CA GLY A 74 -8.91 0.91 -21.10
C GLY A 74 -8.92 0.97 -19.55
N VAL A 75 -9.90 1.65 -19.02
CA VAL A 75 -10.00 1.89 -17.57
C VAL A 75 -10.05 0.58 -16.77
N MET A 76 -10.88 -0.37 -17.21
CA MET A 76 -10.98 -1.67 -16.55
C MET A 76 -9.67 -2.46 -16.58
N GLU A 77 -8.90 -2.35 -17.67
CA GLU A 77 -7.59 -3.01 -17.80
C GLU A 77 -6.55 -2.39 -16.84
N ARG A 78 -6.51 -1.07 -16.72
CA ARG A 78 -5.62 -0.34 -15.80
C ARG A 78 -5.95 -0.67 -14.34
N VAL A 79 -7.22 -0.64 -13.97
CA VAL A 79 -7.69 -1.01 -12.62
C VAL A 79 -7.37 -2.47 -12.32
N ALA A 80 -7.66 -3.40 -13.25
CA ALA A 80 -7.37 -4.82 -13.07
C ALA A 80 -5.86 -5.08 -12.93
N ARG A 81 -5.01 -4.41 -13.69
CA ARG A 81 -3.55 -4.49 -13.58
C ARG A 81 -3.08 -4.08 -12.18
N TYR A 82 -3.59 -2.97 -11.67
CA TYR A 82 -3.28 -2.51 -10.32
C TYR A 82 -3.77 -3.50 -9.25
N MET A 83 -5.01 -3.98 -9.36
CA MET A 83 -5.60 -4.89 -8.38
C MET A 83 -4.92 -6.26 -8.37
N ARG A 84 -4.62 -6.83 -9.54
CA ARG A 84 -4.00 -8.15 -9.73
C ARG A 84 -2.50 -8.18 -9.55
N ARG A 85 -1.84 -7.02 -9.41
CA ARG A 85 -0.39 -7.01 -9.20
C ARG A 85 0.00 -8.02 -8.13
N GLU A 86 1.09 -8.74 -8.36
CA GLU A 86 1.68 -9.64 -7.37
C GLU A 86 2.04 -8.90 -6.08
N ARG A 87 1.62 -9.46 -4.96
CA ARG A 87 1.84 -8.92 -3.62
C ARG A 87 2.15 -10.06 -2.65
N ALA A 88 2.95 -9.77 -1.64
CA ALA A 88 3.21 -10.69 -0.54
C ALA A 88 1.98 -10.77 0.39
N ALA A 89 0.90 -11.43 -0.08
CA ALA A 89 -0.41 -11.41 0.55
C ALA A 89 -0.39 -11.84 2.01
N LEU A 90 0.43 -12.83 2.36
CA LEU A 90 0.58 -13.33 3.74
C LEU A 90 1.34 -12.36 4.65
N ARG A 91 2.20 -11.49 4.09
CA ARG A 91 2.90 -10.45 4.87
C ARG A 91 2.05 -9.18 5.05
N GLY A 92 1.12 -8.91 4.13
CA GLY A 92 0.28 -7.72 4.13
C GLY A 92 0.91 -6.51 3.43
N CYS A 93 0.20 -5.39 3.46
CA CYS A 93 0.71 -4.12 2.92
C CYS A 93 1.74 -3.50 3.89
N PRO A 94 2.97 -3.16 3.45
CA PRO A 94 3.97 -2.56 4.32
C PRO A 94 3.56 -1.17 4.86
N VAL A 95 2.69 -0.45 4.15
CA VAL A 95 2.14 0.84 4.59
C VAL A 95 0.86 0.63 5.40
N GLY A 96 -0.11 -0.13 4.87
CA GLY A 96 -1.40 -0.36 5.52
C GLY A 96 -1.29 -1.04 6.88
N ARG A 97 -0.29 -1.91 7.08
CA ARG A 97 -0.06 -2.56 8.37
C ARG A 97 0.28 -1.56 9.49
N LEU A 98 0.93 -0.44 9.16
CA LEU A 98 1.31 0.57 10.14
C LEU A 98 0.09 1.28 10.76
N THR A 99 -1.07 1.23 10.10
CA THR A 99 -2.32 1.77 10.68
C THR A 99 -2.79 0.99 11.90
N MET A 100 -2.27 -0.21 12.14
CA MET A 100 -2.56 -1.03 13.32
C MET A 100 -1.52 -0.85 14.43
N ASP A 101 -0.49 -0.03 14.22
CA ASP A 101 0.54 0.25 15.21
C ASP A 101 0.14 1.49 16.03
N PRO A 102 -0.10 1.35 17.35
CA PRO A 102 -0.62 2.44 18.18
C PRO A 102 0.33 3.63 18.26
N ASP A 103 1.65 3.39 18.28
CA ASP A 103 2.63 4.46 18.41
C ASP A 103 2.75 5.24 17.08
N VAL A 104 2.66 4.55 15.92
CA VAL A 104 2.61 5.22 14.62
C VAL A 104 1.35 6.07 14.48
N MET A 105 0.21 5.56 14.95
CA MET A 105 -1.06 6.30 14.83
C MET A 105 -1.18 7.46 15.81
N ALA A 106 -0.50 7.40 16.95
CA ALA A 106 -0.44 8.50 17.92
C ALA A 106 0.55 9.61 17.51
N ASP A 107 1.57 9.28 16.74
CA ASP A 107 2.62 10.20 16.29
C ASP A 107 2.27 10.80 14.92
N GLN A 108 2.08 12.11 14.87
CA GLN A 108 1.69 12.81 13.65
C GLN A 108 2.74 12.71 12.53
N GLU A 109 4.05 12.72 12.86
CA GLU A 109 5.11 12.65 11.87
C GLU A 109 5.19 11.28 11.21
N LEU A 110 5.04 10.21 11.98
CA LEU A 110 5.03 8.83 11.48
C LEU A 110 3.73 8.49 10.74
N ARG A 111 2.57 9.00 11.22
CA ARG A 111 1.25 8.76 10.63
C ARG A 111 1.07 9.45 9.28
N ARG A 112 1.54 10.68 9.13
CA ARG A 112 1.30 11.52 7.95
C ARG A 112 1.75 10.88 6.63
N PRO A 113 2.93 10.27 6.50
CA PRO A 113 3.32 9.55 5.28
C PRO A 113 2.42 8.36 4.96
N VAL A 114 1.94 7.64 5.98
CA VAL A 114 1.01 6.51 5.83
C VAL A 114 -0.33 6.99 5.28
N GLU A 115 -0.90 8.01 5.89
CA GLU A 115 -2.16 8.63 5.50
C GLU A 115 -2.09 9.16 4.06
N ASN A 116 -1.05 9.94 3.75
CA ASN A 116 -0.87 10.53 2.43
C ASN A 116 -0.71 9.46 1.34
N ALA A 117 0.00 8.38 1.59
CA ALA A 117 0.19 7.31 0.60
C ALA A 117 -1.11 6.57 0.30
N ILE A 118 -1.91 6.25 1.32
CA ILE A 118 -3.22 5.60 1.13
C ILE A 118 -4.19 6.54 0.39
N ALA A 119 -4.24 7.81 0.78
CA ALA A 119 -5.04 8.82 0.10
C ALA A 119 -4.61 8.97 -1.37
N ALA A 120 -3.32 9.07 -1.64
CA ALA A 120 -2.80 9.20 -2.99
C ALA A 120 -3.18 8.02 -3.90
N VAL A 121 -3.13 6.79 -3.39
CA VAL A 121 -3.57 5.59 -4.15
C VAL A 121 -5.08 5.65 -4.43
N ARG A 122 -5.89 5.99 -3.44
CA ARG A 122 -7.35 6.16 -3.60
C ARG A 122 -7.66 7.22 -4.66
N ASP A 123 -6.98 8.36 -4.61
CA ASP A 123 -7.23 9.49 -5.50
C ASP A 123 -6.84 9.13 -6.96
N ARG A 124 -5.78 8.35 -7.17
CA ARG A 124 -5.41 7.83 -8.49
C ARG A 124 -6.43 6.84 -9.06
N LEU A 125 -6.90 5.92 -8.22
CA LEU A 125 -7.99 5.01 -8.61
C LEU A 125 -9.25 5.79 -8.96
N SER A 126 -9.61 6.79 -8.15
CA SER A 126 -10.76 7.66 -8.39
C SER A 126 -10.65 8.41 -9.72
N ALA A 127 -9.46 8.95 -10.03
CA ALA A 127 -9.23 9.65 -11.30
C ALA A 127 -9.43 8.72 -12.51
N VAL A 128 -8.85 7.51 -12.45
CA VAL A 128 -8.99 6.50 -13.53
C VAL A 128 -10.47 6.08 -13.69
N LEU A 129 -11.19 5.88 -12.59
CA LEU A 129 -12.62 5.54 -12.65
C LEU A 129 -13.48 6.69 -13.19
N ALA A 130 -13.11 7.95 -12.88
CA ALA A 130 -13.78 9.13 -13.44
C ALA A 130 -13.57 9.22 -14.95
N GLU A 131 -12.35 8.99 -15.45
CA GLU A 131 -12.06 8.88 -16.88
C GLU A 131 -12.98 7.85 -17.56
N GLY A 132 -13.14 6.67 -16.96
CA GLY A 132 -13.98 5.61 -17.52
C GLY A 132 -15.48 5.95 -17.54
N ARG A 133 -15.95 6.65 -16.51
CA ARG A 133 -17.33 7.14 -16.46
C ARG A 133 -17.57 8.22 -17.53
N GLU A 134 -16.67 9.17 -17.67
CA GLU A 134 -16.75 10.25 -18.65
C GLU A 134 -16.58 9.74 -20.09
N GLY A 135 -15.74 8.72 -20.29
CA GLY A 135 -15.51 8.05 -21.57
C GLY A 135 -16.56 7.02 -21.96
N GLY A 136 -17.54 6.73 -21.09
CA GLY A 136 -18.60 5.75 -21.36
C GLY A 136 -18.18 4.28 -21.17
N GLU A 137 -16.97 4.00 -20.66
CA GLU A 137 -16.52 2.64 -20.34
C GLU A 137 -17.16 2.10 -19.04
N LEU A 138 -17.63 2.99 -18.17
CA LEU A 138 -18.27 2.66 -16.88
C LEU A 138 -19.65 3.29 -16.77
N ASP A 139 -20.48 2.70 -15.91
CA ASP A 139 -21.83 3.20 -15.58
C ASP A 139 -21.77 4.69 -15.21
N PRO A 140 -22.59 5.56 -15.88
CA PRO A 140 -22.62 6.99 -15.60
C PRO A 140 -23.07 7.33 -14.15
N SER A 141 -23.77 6.42 -13.47
CA SER A 141 -24.18 6.56 -12.07
C SER A 141 -23.10 6.19 -11.07
N LEU A 142 -21.94 5.67 -11.53
CA LEU A 142 -20.85 5.25 -10.65
C LEU A 142 -20.24 6.47 -9.93
N ASP A 143 -20.10 6.39 -8.61
CA ASP A 143 -19.31 7.32 -7.82
C ASP A 143 -17.83 6.87 -7.79
N PRO A 144 -16.92 7.56 -8.50
CA PRO A 144 -15.51 7.16 -8.59
C PRO A 144 -14.80 7.15 -7.24
N VAL A 145 -15.14 8.08 -6.33
CA VAL A 145 -14.51 8.18 -5.01
C VAL A 145 -14.94 7.03 -4.12
N ALA A 146 -16.25 6.73 -4.09
CA ALA A 146 -16.78 5.62 -3.30
C ALA A 146 -16.22 4.28 -3.78
N VAL A 147 -16.18 4.06 -5.11
CA VAL A 147 -15.63 2.82 -5.69
C VAL A 147 -14.14 2.70 -5.45
N ALA A 148 -13.35 3.75 -5.64
CA ALA A 148 -11.92 3.75 -5.32
C ALA A 148 -11.66 3.42 -3.84
N THR A 149 -12.45 3.99 -2.94
CA THR A 149 -12.38 3.69 -1.50
C THR A 149 -12.68 2.21 -1.22
N ALA A 150 -13.71 1.66 -1.86
CA ALA A 150 -14.07 0.24 -1.73
C ALA A 150 -12.95 -0.67 -2.27
N LEU A 151 -12.33 -0.36 -3.42
CA LEU A 151 -11.22 -1.13 -3.97
C LEU A 151 -10.00 -1.13 -3.05
N VAL A 152 -9.65 0.02 -2.45
CA VAL A 152 -8.57 0.10 -1.44
C VAL A 152 -8.92 -0.75 -0.22
N ALA A 153 -10.17 -0.69 0.27
CA ALA A 153 -10.63 -1.50 1.40
C ALA A 153 -10.59 -3.01 1.08
N VAL A 154 -10.96 -3.43 -0.14
CA VAL A 154 -10.84 -4.83 -0.59
C VAL A 154 -9.39 -5.31 -0.56
N LEU A 155 -8.43 -4.51 -1.04
CA LEU A 155 -7.02 -4.87 -0.97
C LEU A 155 -6.56 -5.06 0.48
N GLN A 156 -6.93 -4.16 1.39
CA GLN A 156 -6.55 -4.27 2.81
C GLN A 156 -7.26 -5.46 3.48
N GLY A 157 -8.55 -5.66 3.23
CA GLY A 157 -9.31 -6.82 3.70
C GLY A 157 -8.78 -8.14 3.14
N GLY A 158 -8.37 -8.17 1.88
CA GLY A 158 -7.75 -9.33 1.24
C GLY A 158 -6.48 -9.80 1.96
N TYR A 159 -5.63 -8.86 2.42
CA TYR A 159 -4.48 -9.21 3.26
C TYR A 159 -4.89 -9.83 4.60
N VAL A 160 -5.95 -9.33 5.23
CA VAL A 160 -6.47 -9.90 6.48
C VAL A 160 -6.98 -11.33 6.25
N LEU A 161 -7.76 -11.54 5.17
CA LEU A 161 -8.28 -12.86 4.82
C LEU A 161 -7.17 -13.86 4.50
N ALA A 162 -6.16 -13.45 3.73
CA ALA A 162 -5.02 -14.31 3.40
C ALA A 162 -4.25 -14.73 4.66
N ARG A 163 -4.01 -13.81 5.58
CA ARG A 163 -3.31 -14.12 6.84
C ARG A 163 -4.15 -15.02 7.74
N ALA A 164 -5.45 -14.81 7.82
CA ALA A 164 -6.36 -15.63 8.64
C ALA A 164 -6.45 -17.06 8.12
N SER A 165 -6.49 -17.25 6.78
CA SER A 165 -6.57 -18.57 6.15
C SER A 165 -5.20 -19.24 5.94
N GLY A 166 -4.10 -18.51 6.06
CA GLY A 166 -2.76 -19.00 5.71
C GLY A 166 -2.56 -19.20 4.20
N SER A 167 -3.47 -18.71 3.34
CA SER A 167 -3.44 -18.88 1.88
C SER A 167 -3.57 -17.54 1.15
N ALA A 168 -2.74 -17.33 0.12
CA ALA A 168 -2.87 -16.19 -0.79
C ALA A 168 -4.15 -16.24 -1.64
N ASP A 169 -4.79 -17.41 -1.77
CA ASP A 169 -6.00 -17.59 -2.56
C ASP A 169 -7.15 -16.68 -2.06
N SER A 170 -7.26 -16.50 -0.75
CA SER A 170 -8.27 -15.62 -0.15
C SER A 170 -8.11 -14.15 -0.59
N TYR A 171 -6.87 -13.69 -0.77
CA TYR A 171 -6.56 -12.38 -1.34
C TYR A 171 -6.99 -12.30 -2.80
N THR A 172 -6.62 -13.30 -3.60
CA THR A 172 -6.97 -13.38 -5.03
C THR A 172 -8.48 -13.41 -5.22
N GLN A 173 -9.21 -14.20 -4.45
CA GLN A 173 -10.67 -14.27 -4.50
C GLN A 173 -11.33 -12.93 -4.18
N ALA A 174 -10.83 -12.19 -3.19
CA ALA A 174 -11.35 -10.87 -2.85
C ALA A 174 -11.15 -9.87 -4.02
N VAL A 175 -9.97 -9.89 -4.64
CA VAL A 175 -9.64 -9.04 -5.79
C VAL A 175 -10.51 -9.39 -7.00
N GLU A 176 -10.61 -10.66 -7.37
CA GLU A 176 -11.42 -11.09 -8.52
C GLU A 176 -12.93 -10.83 -8.30
N GLY A 177 -13.40 -11.03 -7.08
CA GLY A 177 -14.77 -10.69 -6.70
C GLY A 177 -15.09 -9.21 -6.91
N ALA A 178 -14.19 -8.32 -6.45
CA ALA A 178 -14.35 -6.88 -6.60
C ALA A 178 -14.32 -6.43 -8.08
N LEU A 179 -13.39 -6.99 -8.88
CA LEU A 179 -13.31 -6.72 -10.31
C LEU A 179 -14.55 -7.22 -11.06
N GLY A 180 -15.08 -8.40 -10.70
CA GLY A 180 -16.31 -8.93 -11.27
C GLY A 180 -17.56 -8.09 -10.96
N LEU A 181 -17.63 -7.51 -9.76
CA LEU A 181 -18.72 -6.59 -9.38
C LEU A 181 -18.63 -5.27 -10.16
N LEU A 182 -17.41 -4.75 -10.35
CA LEU A 182 -17.18 -3.51 -11.11
C LEU A 182 -17.53 -3.70 -12.59
N ALA A 183 -17.12 -4.82 -13.21
CA ALA A 183 -17.39 -5.12 -14.62
C ALA A 183 -18.89 -5.26 -14.94
N ARG A 184 -19.69 -5.83 -14.03
CA ARG A 184 -21.15 -5.99 -14.22
C ARG A 184 -21.90 -4.66 -14.27
N ARG A 185 -21.41 -3.63 -13.58
CA ARG A 185 -22.00 -2.28 -13.64
C ARG A 185 -21.72 -1.56 -14.95
N GLY A 186 -20.64 -1.90 -15.66
CA GLY A 186 -20.38 -1.38 -17.00
C GLY A 186 -21.26 -1.99 -18.10
N ALA A 187 -21.67 -3.25 -17.94
CA ALA A 187 -22.45 -3.98 -18.95
C ALA A 187 -23.96 -3.64 -18.96
N THR A 188 -24.50 -3.00 -17.91
CA THR A 188 -25.93 -2.63 -17.83
C THR A 188 -26.27 -1.32 -18.53
N ALA A 189 -25.29 -0.61 -19.10
CA ALA A 189 -25.50 0.64 -19.83
C ALA A 189 -25.85 0.45 -21.33
N GLU A 190 -25.81 -0.78 -21.85
CA GLU A 190 -26.10 -1.11 -23.27
C GLU A 190 -27.49 -1.80 -23.49
N GLY A 191 -28.41 -1.63 -22.56
CA GLY A 191 -29.78 -2.24 -22.62
C GLY A 191 -30.87 -1.19 -22.79
#